data_010ec98fd5e0f92e6e437ae7ec0d1607
#
_entry.id   010ec98fd5e0f92e6e437ae7ec0d1607
#
_cell.length_a   1.000
_cell.length_b   1.000
_cell.length_c   1.000
_cell.angle_alpha   90.00
_cell.angle_beta   90.00
_cell.angle_gamma   90.00
#
_symmetry.space_group_name_H-M   'P 1'
#
loop_
_entity.id
_entity.type
_entity.pdbx_description
1 polymer ?
#
loop_
_entity_poly.entity_id
_entity_poly.type
_entity_poly.pdbx_seq_one_letter_code
_entity_poly.pdbx_strand_id
1 'polypeptide(L)'
;MNLVGIDFSLNSPAFCCFKNNRYIWGSVSRSDRTFDSLLKNKKKPYFILGSDDNFIIKVLEKQEFTTEYSAREREKMGYFLEIVEVLWSSILEIMGDEPFHVAMEGLSFSSNGNSLVDISMATAMLRERIISRIGSENFYVFSPTTLKKFAVKGNAKKDELYHALYNLREDETNLNVFGKILEENKNEWITGAKAINKPIDDVVDSTWVNLYLKEELRGNNEVIKGKSKGKKSTKKLE
;
A
#
# COMPACT_ATOMS: atom_id res chain seq x y z
N MET A 1 14.25 -2.40 -11.04
CA MET A 1 13.84 -1.42 -9.98
C MET A 1 12.81 -2.12 -9.12
N ASN A 2 13.06 -2.19 -7.82
CA ASN A 2 12.18 -2.85 -6.85
C ASN A 2 11.44 -1.79 -6.03
N LEU A 3 10.11 -1.87 -5.91
CA LEU A 3 9.26 -0.82 -5.34
C LEU A 3 8.23 -1.42 -4.39
N VAL A 4 7.91 -0.66 -3.35
CA VAL A 4 6.82 -0.99 -2.41
C VAL A 4 5.93 0.23 -2.23
N GLY A 5 4.63 0.06 -2.45
CA GLY A 5 3.60 1.03 -2.09
C GLY A 5 2.80 0.52 -0.90
N ILE A 6 2.57 1.36 0.10
CA ILE A 6 1.86 0.98 1.34
C ILE A 6 0.69 1.95 1.56
N ASP A 7 -0.51 1.41 1.74
CA ASP A 7 -1.64 2.08 2.39
C ASP A 7 -1.76 1.54 3.81
N PHE A 8 -1.45 2.37 4.82
CA PHE A 8 -1.37 1.94 6.21
C PHE A 8 -2.59 2.35 7.02
N SER A 9 -3.22 1.35 7.62
CA SER A 9 -4.29 1.51 8.61
C SER A 9 -4.13 0.52 9.76
N LEU A 10 -4.78 0.77 10.90
CA LEU A 10 -4.69 -0.11 12.08
C LEU A 10 -5.45 -1.44 11.93
N ASN A 11 -6.41 -1.51 11.01
CA ASN A 11 -7.29 -2.67 10.89
C ASN A 11 -7.06 -3.50 9.63
N SER A 12 -6.59 -2.90 8.57
CA SER A 12 -6.40 -3.58 7.29
C SER A 12 -5.35 -2.87 6.41
N PRO A 13 -4.09 -2.71 6.88
CA PRO A 13 -3.07 -2.15 6.01
C PRO A 13 -2.82 -3.09 4.82
N ALA A 14 -2.51 -2.47 3.68
CA ALA A 14 -2.20 -3.18 2.45
C ALA A 14 -0.89 -2.69 1.84
N PHE A 15 -0.29 -3.54 1.03
CA PHE A 15 0.92 -3.22 0.29
C PHE A 15 0.87 -3.77 -1.14
N CYS A 16 1.62 -3.12 -2.01
CA CYS A 16 1.88 -3.55 -3.37
C CYS A 16 3.39 -3.54 -3.60
N CYS A 17 4.00 -4.71 -3.81
CA CYS A 17 5.40 -4.88 -4.15
C CYS A 17 5.55 -5.04 -5.65
N PHE A 18 6.51 -4.34 -6.27
CA PHE A 18 6.93 -4.56 -7.63
C PHE A 18 8.38 -5.05 -7.64
N LYS A 19 8.58 -6.30 -8.07
CA LYS A 19 9.89 -6.95 -8.13
C LYS A 19 9.96 -7.86 -9.36
N ASN A 20 11.10 -7.88 -10.06
CA ASN A 20 11.34 -8.74 -11.23
C ASN A 20 10.22 -8.63 -12.31
N ASN A 21 9.76 -7.41 -12.54
CA ASN A 21 8.67 -7.09 -13.48
C ASN A 21 7.30 -7.70 -13.10
N ARG A 22 7.09 -8.04 -11.83
CA ARG A 22 5.82 -8.57 -11.31
C ARG A 22 5.34 -7.76 -10.12
N TYR A 23 4.04 -7.61 -10.01
CA TYR A 23 3.37 -7.09 -8.82
C TYR A 23 2.96 -8.25 -7.91
N ILE A 24 3.19 -8.08 -6.62
CA ILE A 24 2.70 -8.94 -5.54
C ILE A 24 2.01 -8.04 -4.55
N TRP A 25 0.79 -8.37 -4.22
CA TRP A 25 -0.04 -7.60 -3.30
C TRP A 25 -0.20 -8.30 -1.97
N GLY A 26 -0.44 -7.55 -0.94
CA GLY A 26 -0.76 -8.14 0.34
C GLY A 26 -1.61 -7.23 1.22
N SER A 27 -2.27 -7.86 2.17
CA SER A 27 -3.02 -7.18 3.22
C SER A 27 -2.90 -7.94 4.54
N VAL A 28 -2.79 -7.17 5.63
CA VAL A 28 -2.87 -7.68 6.99
C VAL A 28 -4.19 -7.18 7.58
N SER A 29 -5.12 -8.07 7.81
CA SER A 29 -6.45 -7.70 8.31
C SER A 29 -6.66 -8.19 9.73
N ARG A 30 -7.33 -7.39 10.56
CA ARG A 30 -7.79 -7.82 11.88
C ARG A 30 -9.24 -8.24 11.82
N SER A 31 -9.54 -9.40 12.37
CA SER A 31 -10.87 -10.00 12.31
C SER A 31 -11.17 -10.82 13.55
N ASP A 32 -12.45 -10.82 13.97
CA ASP A 32 -12.97 -11.78 14.96
C ASP A 32 -13.09 -13.20 14.39
N ARG A 33 -12.78 -13.39 13.11
CA ARG A 33 -12.83 -14.67 12.41
C ARG A 33 -11.43 -15.09 11.98
N THR A 34 -11.13 -16.37 12.13
CA THR A 34 -9.89 -16.96 11.62
C THR A 34 -9.82 -16.87 10.11
N PHE A 35 -8.63 -16.89 9.54
CA PHE A 35 -8.40 -16.90 8.10
C PHE A 35 -9.16 -18.05 7.41
N ASP A 36 -9.12 -19.25 7.97
CA ASP A 36 -9.88 -20.40 7.45
C ASP A 36 -11.39 -20.17 7.41
N SER A 37 -11.93 -19.48 8.41
CA SER A 37 -13.34 -19.10 8.47
C SER A 37 -13.69 -18.07 7.38
N LEU A 38 -12.78 -17.15 7.06
CA LEU A 38 -12.95 -16.18 5.98
C LEU A 38 -12.86 -16.85 4.61
N LEU A 39 -11.96 -17.82 4.45
CA LEU A 39 -11.80 -18.59 3.22
C LEU A 39 -13.01 -19.50 2.90
N LYS A 40 -13.69 -20.03 3.90
CA LYS A 40 -14.87 -20.89 3.70
C LYS A 40 -16.03 -20.18 3.00
N ASN A 41 -16.07 -18.86 3.03
CA ASN A 41 -17.08 -18.08 2.33
C ASN A 41 -16.55 -17.68 0.93
N LYS A 42 -16.79 -18.56 -0.07
CA LYS A 42 -16.30 -18.43 -1.46
C LYS A 42 -16.66 -17.12 -2.17
N LYS A 43 -17.60 -16.34 -1.64
CA LYS A 43 -18.04 -15.07 -2.23
C LYS A 43 -17.39 -13.84 -1.57
N LYS A 44 -16.42 -14.02 -0.65
CA LYS A 44 -15.78 -12.89 0.03
C LYS A 44 -14.43 -12.54 -0.59
N PRO A 45 -14.03 -11.25 -0.56
CA PRO A 45 -12.76 -10.79 -1.12
C PRO A 45 -11.54 -11.60 -0.67
N TYR A 46 -11.50 -12.01 0.59
CA TYR A 46 -10.41 -12.81 1.16
C TYR A 46 -10.21 -14.17 0.48
N PHE A 47 -11.31 -14.83 0.11
CA PHE A 47 -11.23 -16.09 -0.61
C PHE A 47 -10.69 -15.90 -2.03
N ILE A 48 -11.18 -14.87 -2.72
CA ILE A 48 -10.81 -14.61 -4.12
C ILE A 48 -9.32 -14.24 -4.19
N LEU A 49 -8.86 -13.31 -3.35
CA LEU A 49 -7.46 -12.90 -3.32
C LEU A 49 -6.54 -13.99 -2.78
N GLY A 50 -6.93 -14.68 -1.71
CA GLY A 50 -6.10 -15.72 -1.09
C GLY A 50 -5.96 -17.00 -1.92
N SER A 51 -6.68 -17.13 -3.03
CA SER A 51 -6.53 -18.24 -3.99
C SER A 51 -5.58 -17.92 -5.15
N ASP A 52 -5.04 -16.70 -5.23
CA ASP A 52 -4.10 -16.27 -6.27
C ASP A 52 -2.70 -16.10 -5.67
N ASP A 53 -1.69 -16.73 -6.27
CA ASP A 53 -0.29 -16.72 -5.81
C ASP A 53 0.37 -15.32 -5.81
N ASN A 54 -0.28 -14.33 -6.41
CA ASN A 54 0.20 -12.94 -6.36
C ASN A 54 -0.31 -12.17 -5.14
N PHE A 55 -1.10 -12.81 -4.26
CA PHE A 55 -1.66 -12.16 -3.07
C PHE A 55 -1.26 -12.85 -1.78
N ILE A 56 -0.78 -12.07 -0.82
CA ILE A 56 -0.46 -12.50 0.54
C ILE A 56 -1.48 -11.90 1.50
N ILE A 57 -2.32 -12.74 2.07
CA ILE A 57 -3.32 -12.33 3.05
C ILE A 57 -2.95 -12.88 4.42
N LYS A 58 -2.74 -11.98 5.38
CA LYS A 58 -2.55 -12.32 6.80
C LYS A 58 -3.77 -11.84 7.59
N VAL A 59 -4.22 -12.66 8.51
CA VAL A 59 -5.33 -12.31 9.40
C VAL A 59 -4.86 -12.42 10.84
N LEU A 60 -4.92 -11.29 11.54
CA LEU A 60 -4.64 -11.17 12.97
C LEU A 60 -5.95 -11.15 13.75
N GLU A 61 -5.91 -11.62 14.98
CA GLU A 61 -7.05 -11.56 15.87
C GLU A 61 -7.32 -10.11 16.27
N LYS A 62 -8.59 -9.75 16.30
CA LYS A 62 -9.03 -8.49 16.84
C LYS A 62 -9.02 -8.56 18.37
N GLN A 63 -8.36 -7.60 19.00
CA GLN A 63 -8.26 -7.53 20.46
C GLN A 63 -9.29 -6.56 21.03
N GLU A 64 -9.86 -6.93 22.17
CA GLU A 64 -10.57 -6.03 23.05
C GLU A 64 -9.59 -5.52 24.12
N PHE A 65 -9.60 -4.22 24.36
CA PHE A 65 -8.69 -3.59 25.30
C PHE A 65 -9.34 -3.49 26.68
N THR A 66 -8.54 -3.63 27.73
CA THR A 66 -8.99 -3.39 29.10
C THR A 66 -9.46 -1.94 29.30
N THR A 67 -10.30 -1.72 30.32
CA THR A 67 -10.80 -0.38 30.65
C THR A 67 -9.82 0.44 31.51
N GLU A 68 -8.89 -0.20 32.20
CA GLU A 68 -7.85 0.49 32.97
C GLU A 68 -6.89 1.18 32.05
N TYR A 69 -6.66 2.49 32.26
CA TYR A 69 -5.97 3.36 31.30
C TYR A 69 -4.55 2.89 31.00
N SER A 70 -3.73 2.65 32.03
CA SER A 70 -2.33 2.30 31.85
C SER A 70 -2.14 0.92 31.20
N ALA A 71 -2.97 -0.06 31.57
CA ALA A 71 -2.97 -1.38 30.95
C ALA A 71 -3.42 -1.30 29.50
N ARG A 72 -4.49 -0.56 29.22
CA ARG A 72 -5.01 -0.33 27.88
C ARG A 72 -3.96 0.29 26.94
N GLU A 73 -3.23 1.30 27.40
CA GLU A 73 -2.18 1.93 26.57
C GLU A 73 -1.03 0.95 26.27
N ARG A 74 -0.64 0.09 27.23
CA ARG A 74 0.34 -0.99 26.95
C ARG A 74 -0.19 -2.01 25.93
N GLU A 75 -1.44 -2.44 26.07
CA GLU A 75 -2.09 -3.36 25.13
C GLU A 75 -2.16 -2.79 23.73
N LYS A 76 -2.54 -1.51 23.59
CA LYS A 76 -2.52 -0.81 22.30
C LYS A 76 -1.12 -0.79 21.67
N MET A 77 -0.07 -0.54 22.45
CA MET A 77 1.31 -0.56 21.93
C MET A 77 1.67 -1.93 21.37
N GLY A 78 1.36 -3.00 22.10
CA GLY A 78 1.53 -4.38 21.60
C GLY A 78 0.75 -4.63 20.30
N TYR A 79 -0.49 -4.16 20.27
CA TYR A 79 -1.37 -4.26 19.10
C TYR A 79 -0.82 -3.52 17.87
N PHE A 80 -0.22 -2.33 18.06
CA PHE A 80 0.40 -1.59 16.97
C PHE A 80 1.68 -2.25 16.48
N LEU A 81 2.52 -2.72 17.39
CA LEU A 81 3.74 -3.43 17.04
C LEU A 81 3.44 -4.70 16.23
N GLU A 82 2.45 -5.49 16.64
CA GLU A 82 2.09 -6.72 15.94
C GLU A 82 1.71 -6.47 14.47
N ILE A 83 0.83 -5.49 14.19
CA ILE A 83 0.42 -5.22 12.83
C ILE A 83 1.56 -4.66 11.97
N VAL A 84 2.43 -3.83 12.56
CA VAL A 84 3.62 -3.29 11.90
C VAL A 84 4.61 -4.42 11.56
N GLU A 85 4.90 -5.31 12.51
CA GLU A 85 5.84 -6.42 12.30
C GLU A 85 5.33 -7.41 11.25
N VAL A 86 4.05 -7.77 11.29
CA VAL A 86 3.48 -8.71 10.31
C VAL A 86 3.44 -8.09 8.91
N LEU A 87 3.07 -6.81 8.79
CA LEU A 87 3.10 -6.10 7.50
C LEU A 87 4.53 -6.03 6.96
N TRP A 88 5.47 -5.57 7.79
CA TRP A 88 6.85 -5.36 7.38
C TRP A 88 7.58 -6.65 7.05
N SER A 89 7.41 -7.70 7.87
CA SER A 89 7.99 -9.02 7.57
C SER A 89 7.45 -9.61 6.28
N SER A 90 6.16 -9.44 5.98
CA SER A 90 5.57 -9.90 4.71
C SER A 90 6.17 -9.18 3.50
N ILE A 91 6.45 -7.88 3.61
CA ILE A 91 7.15 -7.12 2.57
C ILE A 91 8.59 -7.61 2.41
N LEU A 92 9.32 -7.82 3.51
CA LEU A 92 10.71 -8.30 3.47
C LEU A 92 10.83 -9.72 2.91
N GLU A 93 9.87 -10.60 3.17
CA GLU A 93 9.80 -11.94 2.59
C GLU A 93 9.77 -11.89 1.05
N ILE A 94 9.06 -10.91 0.47
CA ILE A 94 9.00 -10.69 -0.97
C ILE A 94 10.28 -10.02 -1.49
N MET A 95 10.69 -8.93 -0.84
CA MET A 95 11.78 -8.07 -1.33
C MET A 95 13.16 -8.68 -1.11
N GLY A 96 13.35 -9.48 -0.04
CA GLY A 96 14.65 -10.07 0.32
C GLY A 96 15.69 -9.01 0.66
N ASP A 97 16.95 -9.30 0.31
CA ASP A 97 18.08 -8.40 0.57
C ASP A 97 18.38 -7.40 -0.55
N GLU A 98 17.69 -7.48 -1.65
CA GLU A 98 17.87 -6.56 -2.76
C GLU A 98 17.48 -5.11 -2.39
N PRO A 99 18.18 -4.08 -2.92
CA PRO A 99 17.78 -2.69 -2.73
C PRO A 99 16.39 -2.41 -3.31
N PHE A 100 15.58 -1.68 -2.58
CA PHE A 100 14.24 -1.27 -3.00
C PHE A 100 13.86 0.11 -2.42
N HIS A 101 12.85 0.73 -3.03
CA HIS A 101 12.27 1.98 -2.56
C HIS A 101 10.88 1.71 -1.97
N VAL A 102 10.50 2.48 -0.96
CA VAL A 102 9.20 2.38 -0.31
C VAL A 102 8.49 3.72 -0.36
N ALA A 103 7.22 3.71 -0.72
CA ALA A 103 6.35 4.86 -0.55
C ALA A 103 5.14 4.52 0.32
N MET A 104 4.67 5.53 1.07
CA MET A 104 3.44 5.45 1.86
C MET A 104 2.52 6.62 1.53
N GLU A 105 1.21 6.39 1.68
CA GLU A 105 0.26 7.50 1.75
C GLU A 105 0.46 8.27 3.07
N GLY A 106 0.41 9.60 3.00
CA GLY A 106 0.45 10.47 4.16
C GLY A 106 -0.85 10.42 4.96
N LEU A 107 -0.77 10.73 6.25
CA LEU A 107 -1.94 10.75 7.12
C LEU A 107 -3.01 11.75 6.64
N SER A 108 -4.26 11.31 6.64
CA SER A 108 -5.42 12.16 6.39
C SER A 108 -5.88 12.80 7.71
N PHE A 109 -6.02 14.13 7.73
CA PHE A 109 -6.48 14.88 8.93
C PHE A 109 -8.00 14.80 9.17
N SER A 110 -8.74 13.98 8.43
CA SER A 110 -10.18 13.82 8.61
C SER A 110 -10.60 12.89 9.75
N SER A 111 -9.65 12.26 10.43
CA SER A 111 -9.91 11.32 11.53
C SER A 111 -10.22 12.04 12.85
N ASN A 112 -11.08 11.43 13.69
CA ASN A 112 -11.33 11.90 15.05
C ASN A 112 -10.04 11.84 15.91
N GLY A 113 -9.85 12.79 16.81
CA GLY A 113 -8.59 13.03 17.53
C GLY A 113 -7.90 11.77 18.08
N ASN A 114 -8.60 10.90 18.84
CA ASN A 114 -8.00 9.68 19.39
C ASN A 114 -7.55 8.68 18.31
N SER A 115 -8.35 8.48 17.28
CA SER A 115 -7.98 7.59 16.18
C SER A 115 -6.79 8.12 15.39
N LEU A 116 -6.64 9.46 15.28
CA LEU A 116 -5.51 10.08 14.63
C LEU A 116 -4.22 9.87 15.44
N VAL A 117 -4.29 9.96 16.76
CA VAL A 117 -3.13 9.69 17.63
C VAL A 117 -2.68 8.23 17.48
N ASP A 118 -3.58 7.29 17.61
CA ASP A 118 -3.28 5.86 17.52
C ASP A 118 -2.64 5.50 16.16
N ILE A 119 -3.25 5.94 15.05
CA ILE A 119 -2.69 5.67 13.71
C ILE A 119 -1.35 6.39 13.49
N SER A 120 -1.16 7.59 14.04
CA SER A 120 0.10 8.33 13.93
C SER A 120 1.23 7.59 14.65
N MET A 121 0.98 7.05 15.84
CA MET A 121 1.94 6.25 16.60
C MET A 121 2.35 4.99 15.83
N ALA A 122 1.41 4.21 15.36
CA ALA A 122 1.69 3.00 14.59
C ALA A 122 2.38 3.31 13.25
N THR A 123 1.99 4.40 12.58
CA THR A 123 2.67 4.88 11.37
C THR A 123 4.12 5.27 11.64
N ALA A 124 4.41 5.92 12.77
CA ALA A 124 5.78 6.27 13.15
C ALA A 124 6.64 5.02 13.39
N MET A 125 6.09 3.99 14.04
CA MET A 125 6.78 2.70 14.22
C MET A 125 7.10 2.04 12.87
N LEU A 126 6.15 2.00 11.95
CA LEU A 126 6.39 1.44 10.62
C LEU A 126 7.46 2.23 9.84
N ARG A 127 7.40 3.56 9.87
CA ARG A 127 8.40 4.42 9.23
C ARG A 127 9.80 4.21 9.79
N GLU A 128 9.91 4.04 11.09
CA GLU A 128 11.19 3.71 11.74
C GLU A 128 11.76 2.40 11.19
N ARG A 129 10.96 1.31 11.13
CA ARG A 129 11.38 0.04 10.55
C ARG A 129 11.83 0.17 9.09
N ILE A 130 11.07 0.91 8.30
CA ILE A 130 11.39 1.14 6.88
C ILE A 130 12.73 1.88 6.76
N ILE A 131 12.87 3.04 7.40
CA ILE A 131 14.05 3.89 7.30
C ILE A 131 15.30 3.18 7.83
N SER A 132 15.19 2.44 8.93
CA SER A 132 16.30 1.65 9.47
C SER A 132 16.80 0.57 8.50
N ARG A 133 15.94 0.06 7.62
CA ARG A 133 16.31 -1.00 6.66
C ARG A 133 16.82 -0.48 5.32
N ILE A 134 16.23 0.60 4.79
CA ILE A 134 16.50 1.06 3.42
C ILE A 134 17.15 2.43 3.33
N GLY A 135 17.28 3.17 4.44
CA GLY A 135 17.71 4.58 4.45
C GLY A 135 16.57 5.53 4.14
N SER A 136 16.69 6.77 4.64
CA SER A 136 15.68 7.82 4.44
C SER A 136 15.57 8.29 2.99
N GLU A 137 16.63 8.18 2.21
CA GLU A 137 16.72 8.57 0.80
C GLU A 137 15.90 7.65 -0.13
N ASN A 138 15.55 6.46 0.35
CA ASN A 138 14.75 5.48 -0.38
C ASN A 138 13.30 5.42 0.12
N PHE A 139 12.92 6.31 1.04
CA PHE A 139 11.58 6.37 1.63
C PHE A 139 10.84 7.64 1.20
N TYR A 140 9.60 7.48 0.73
CA TYR A 140 8.76 8.54 0.18
C TYR A 140 7.42 8.59 0.91
N VAL A 141 6.86 9.80 1.06
CA VAL A 141 5.51 9.99 1.59
C VAL A 141 4.75 10.90 0.64
N PHE A 142 3.63 10.41 0.12
CA PHE A 142 2.80 11.13 -0.82
C PHE A 142 1.49 11.60 -0.20
N SER A 143 1.04 12.79 -0.55
CA SER A 143 -0.26 13.26 -0.07
C SER A 143 -1.40 12.49 -0.73
N PRO A 144 -2.51 12.22 -0.01
CA PRO A 144 -3.71 11.58 -0.60
C PRO A 144 -4.22 12.29 -1.85
N THR A 145 -4.18 13.63 -1.85
CA THR A 145 -4.62 14.43 -2.99
C THR A 145 -3.72 14.26 -4.21
N THR A 146 -2.41 14.14 -4.01
CA THR A 146 -1.44 13.88 -5.09
C THR A 146 -1.68 12.52 -5.73
N LEU A 147 -1.84 11.47 -4.93
CA LEU A 147 -2.14 10.11 -5.42
C LEU A 147 -3.45 10.07 -6.21
N LYS A 148 -4.51 10.67 -5.66
CA LYS A 148 -5.81 10.75 -6.35
C LYS A 148 -5.74 11.53 -7.65
N LYS A 149 -4.96 12.63 -7.70
CA LYS A 149 -4.74 13.42 -8.92
C LYS A 149 -3.98 12.63 -9.98
N PHE A 150 -3.03 11.83 -9.57
CA PHE A 150 -2.30 10.93 -10.48
C PHE A 150 -3.22 9.85 -11.07
N ALA A 151 -4.01 9.20 -10.22
CA ALA A 151 -4.90 8.11 -10.63
C ALA A 151 -6.06 8.62 -11.53
N VAL A 152 -6.72 9.72 -11.15
CA VAL A 152 -7.91 10.29 -11.83
C VAL A 152 -7.97 11.80 -11.68
N LYS A 153 -8.26 12.30 -10.45
CA LYS A 153 -8.39 13.70 -10.07
C LYS A 153 -8.26 13.85 -8.55
N GLY A 154 -7.85 15.02 -8.06
CA GLY A 154 -7.50 15.23 -6.65
C GLY A 154 -8.61 14.96 -5.62
N ASN A 155 -9.88 14.99 -6.03
CA ASN A 155 -11.05 14.67 -5.20
C ASN A 155 -11.72 13.35 -5.61
N ALA A 156 -10.99 12.43 -6.27
CA ALA A 156 -11.50 11.15 -6.71
C ALA A 156 -12.04 10.32 -5.52
N LYS A 157 -13.16 9.65 -5.76
CA LYS A 157 -13.77 8.71 -4.81
C LYS A 157 -13.15 7.32 -4.98
N LYS A 158 -13.36 6.45 -4.02
CA LYS A 158 -12.82 5.09 -4.03
C LYS A 158 -13.26 4.27 -5.25
N ASP A 159 -14.51 4.38 -5.66
CA ASP A 159 -15.02 3.75 -6.87
C ASP A 159 -14.33 4.24 -8.15
N GLU A 160 -14.01 5.54 -8.22
CA GLU A 160 -13.28 6.11 -9.37
C GLU A 160 -11.83 5.59 -9.43
N LEU A 161 -11.15 5.48 -8.28
CA LEU A 161 -9.80 4.91 -8.18
C LEU A 161 -9.78 3.43 -8.59
N TYR A 162 -10.76 2.66 -8.13
CA TYR A 162 -10.95 1.27 -8.49
C TYR A 162 -11.15 1.10 -10.00
N HIS A 163 -12.07 1.87 -10.61
CA HIS A 163 -12.33 1.79 -12.05
C HIS A 163 -11.13 2.26 -12.88
N ALA A 164 -10.37 3.23 -12.41
CA ALA A 164 -9.17 3.67 -13.10
C ALA A 164 -8.11 2.56 -13.11
N LEU A 165 -7.91 1.88 -11.98
CA LEU A 165 -6.95 0.78 -11.89
C LEU A 165 -7.35 -0.42 -12.76
N TYR A 166 -8.62 -0.79 -12.73
CA TYR A 166 -9.18 -1.83 -13.56
C TYR A 166 -9.04 -1.56 -15.08
N ASN A 167 -9.08 -0.28 -15.49
CA ASN A 167 -8.88 0.12 -16.89
C ASN A 167 -7.41 0.31 -17.27
N LEU A 168 -6.50 0.33 -16.29
CA LEU A 168 -5.08 0.48 -16.54
C LEU A 168 -4.51 -0.83 -17.07
N ARG A 169 -3.86 -0.78 -18.25
CA ARG A 169 -3.22 -1.93 -18.88
C ARG A 169 -1.72 -1.68 -18.97
N GLU A 170 -0.94 -2.53 -18.34
CA GLU A 170 0.51 -2.64 -18.55
C GLU A 170 0.80 -4.01 -19.15
N ASP A 171 1.09 -4.04 -20.45
CA ASP A 171 1.19 -5.28 -21.24
C ASP A 171 2.34 -6.20 -20.80
N GLU A 172 3.39 -5.64 -20.16
CA GLU A 172 4.59 -6.39 -19.74
C GLU A 172 4.57 -6.87 -18.29
N THR A 173 3.48 -6.64 -17.55
CA THR A 173 3.37 -6.98 -16.13
C THR A 173 2.11 -7.77 -15.81
N ASN A 174 2.04 -8.37 -14.63
CA ASN A 174 0.83 -9.03 -14.15
C ASN A 174 -0.25 -8.06 -13.59
N LEU A 175 -0.12 -6.75 -13.78
CA LEU A 175 -1.14 -5.78 -13.37
C LEU A 175 -2.48 -6.04 -14.08
N ASN A 176 -2.43 -6.52 -15.33
CA ASN A 176 -3.61 -6.97 -16.07
C ASN A 176 -4.35 -8.13 -15.40
N VAL A 177 -3.65 -9.01 -14.68
CA VAL A 177 -4.26 -10.10 -13.91
C VAL A 177 -5.09 -9.51 -12.78
N PHE A 178 -4.55 -8.56 -12.04
CA PHE A 178 -5.29 -7.87 -10.99
C PHE A 178 -6.50 -7.12 -11.56
N GLY A 179 -6.35 -6.40 -12.67
CA GLY A 179 -7.47 -5.74 -13.35
C GLY A 179 -8.60 -6.70 -13.73
N LYS A 180 -8.29 -7.91 -14.22
CA LYS A 180 -9.29 -8.94 -14.51
C LYS A 180 -9.99 -9.45 -13.24
N ILE A 181 -9.22 -9.73 -12.17
CA ILE A 181 -9.79 -10.13 -10.88
C ILE A 181 -10.76 -9.07 -10.37
N LEU A 182 -10.40 -7.78 -10.49
CA LEU A 182 -11.25 -6.66 -10.12
C LEU A 182 -12.54 -6.63 -10.94
N GLU A 183 -12.47 -6.82 -12.26
CA GLU A 183 -13.61 -6.81 -13.18
C GLU A 183 -14.58 -7.96 -12.91
N GLU A 184 -14.06 -9.18 -12.88
CA GLU A 184 -14.84 -10.40 -12.74
C GLU A 184 -15.62 -10.46 -11.43
N ASN A 185 -15.09 -9.82 -10.39
CA ASN A 185 -15.67 -9.86 -9.04
C ASN A 185 -16.28 -8.53 -8.57
N LYS A 186 -16.48 -7.56 -9.46
CA LYS A 186 -16.97 -6.22 -9.10
C LYS A 186 -18.27 -6.23 -8.28
N ASN A 187 -19.18 -7.16 -8.55
CA ASN A 187 -20.46 -7.27 -7.84
C ASN A 187 -20.31 -7.78 -6.40
N GLU A 188 -19.20 -8.46 -6.09
CA GLU A 188 -18.89 -8.94 -4.75
C GLU A 188 -18.19 -7.87 -3.92
N TRP A 189 -17.57 -6.88 -4.56
CA TRP A 189 -16.70 -5.90 -3.90
C TRP A 189 -17.30 -4.50 -3.80
N ILE A 190 -18.27 -4.18 -4.64
CA ILE A 190 -18.97 -2.90 -4.60
C ILE A 190 -20.32 -3.11 -3.93
N THR A 191 -20.50 -2.54 -2.75
CA THR A 191 -21.78 -2.56 -2.03
C THR A 191 -22.55 -1.27 -2.18
N GLY A 192 -23.86 -1.37 -2.24
CA GLY A 192 -24.94 -0.38 -2.45
C GLY A 192 -24.61 1.11 -2.65
N ALA A 193 -23.83 1.74 -1.78
CA ALA A 193 -23.48 3.15 -1.86
C ALA A 193 -22.14 3.44 -2.57
N LYS A 194 -21.66 2.55 -3.45
CA LYS A 194 -20.34 2.64 -4.11
C LYS A 194 -19.15 2.51 -3.15
N ALA A 195 -19.37 1.88 -1.99
CA ALA A 195 -18.31 1.51 -1.09
C ALA A 195 -17.64 0.22 -1.59
N ILE A 196 -16.31 0.23 -1.59
CA ILE A 196 -15.51 -0.95 -1.93
C ILE A 196 -15.18 -1.69 -0.65
N ASN A 197 -15.40 -3.01 -0.66
CA ASN A 197 -15.17 -3.85 0.51
C ASN A 197 -13.68 -4.03 0.80
N LYS A 198 -13.35 -4.06 2.08
CA LYS A 198 -12.01 -4.43 2.57
C LYS A 198 -11.71 -5.92 2.27
N PRO A 199 -10.46 -6.27 1.94
CA PRO A 199 -9.27 -5.42 1.84
C PRO A 199 -9.05 -4.77 0.46
N ILE A 200 -9.99 -4.91 -0.49
CA ILE A 200 -9.83 -4.48 -1.88
C ILE A 200 -9.51 -3.00 -2.01
N ASP A 201 -10.20 -2.14 -1.27
CA ASP A 201 -9.96 -0.69 -1.34
C ASP A 201 -8.52 -0.34 -0.91
N ASP A 202 -8.01 -0.96 0.17
CA ASP A 202 -6.65 -0.72 0.66
C ASP A 202 -5.58 -1.28 -0.31
N VAL A 203 -5.85 -2.44 -0.94
CA VAL A 203 -4.98 -3.01 -1.99
C VAL A 203 -4.94 -2.11 -3.23
N VAL A 204 -6.08 -1.55 -3.65
CA VAL A 204 -6.15 -0.58 -4.75
C VAL A 204 -5.35 0.68 -4.40
N ASP A 205 -5.54 1.23 -3.20
CA ASP A 205 -4.85 2.44 -2.75
C ASP A 205 -3.33 2.20 -2.68
N SER A 206 -2.86 1.07 -2.12
CA SER A 206 -1.43 0.71 -2.10
C SER A 206 -0.84 0.51 -3.50
N THR A 207 -1.63 0.04 -4.45
CA THR A 207 -1.21 -0.09 -5.86
C THR A 207 -0.98 1.28 -6.49
N TRP A 208 -1.87 2.25 -6.26
CA TRP A 208 -1.67 3.62 -6.73
C TRP A 208 -0.45 4.29 -6.12
N VAL A 209 -0.14 4.02 -4.84
CA VAL A 209 1.11 4.48 -4.19
C VAL A 209 2.33 3.92 -4.92
N ASN A 210 2.34 2.62 -5.25
CA ASN A 210 3.44 1.98 -5.98
C ASN A 210 3.61 2.54 -7.39
N LEU A 211 2.53 2.69 -8.13
CA LEU A 211 2.54 3.23 -9.50
C LEU A 211 3.03 4.68 -9.53
N TYR A 212 2.61 5.50 -8.56
CA TYR A 212 3.10 6.87 -8.47
C TYR A 212 4.59 6.94 -8.11
N LEU A 213 5.07 6.10 -7.19
CA LEU A 213 6.50 5.97 -6.89
C LEU A 213 7.31 5.59 -8.13
N LYS A 214 6.80 4.65 -8.94
CA LYS A 214 7.44 4.23 -10.19
C LYS A 214 7.59 5.40 -11.17
N GLU A 215 6.58 6.25 -11.29
CA GLU A 215 6.59 7.43 -12.15
C GLU A 215 7.56 8.51 -11.64
N GLU A 216 7.53 8.83 -10.35
CA GLU A 216 8.43 9.78 -9.71
C GLU A 216 9.91 9.41 -9.95
N LEU A 217 10.26 8.15 -9.77
CA LEU A 217 11.63 7.67 -9.99
C LEU A 217 12.04 7.66 -11.47
N ARG A 218 11.10 7.45 -12.38
CA ARG A 218 11.35 7.59 -13.83
C ARG A 218 11.59 9.06 -14.22
N GLY A 219 10.73 9.98 -13.78
CA GLY A 219 10.86 11.41 -14.04
C GLY A 219 12.17 11.99 -13.50
N ASN A 220 12.59 11.60 -12.31
CA ASN A 220 13.87 12.00 -11.73
C ASN A 220 15.07 11.51 -12.56
N ASN A 221 15.03 10.29 -13.12
CA ASN A 221 16.08 9.74 -13.97
C ASN A 221 16.19 10.48 -15.32
N GLU A 222 15.10 10.97 -15.87
CA GLU A 222 15.12 11.76 -17.11
C GLU A 222 15.73 13.15 -16.90
N VAL A 223 15.42 13.80 -15.79
CA VAL A 223 16.02 15.09 -15.40
C VAL A 223 17.54 14.97 -15.19
N ILE A 224 18.02 13.88 -14.59
CA ILE A 224 19.46 13.63 -14.41
C ILE A 224 20.14 13.39 -15.76
N LYS A 225 19.54 12.59 -16.67
CA LYS A 225 20.05 12.36 -18.02
C LYS A 225 20.06 13.65 -18.87
N GLY A 226 19.05 14.51 -18.74
CA GLY A 226 18.97 15.80 -19.40
C GLY A 226 20.08 16.76 -18.95
N LYS A 227 20.38 16.81 -17.65
CA LYS A 227 21.48 17.64 -17.10
C LYS A 227 22.87 17.15 -17.51
N SER A 228 23.07 15.85 -17.71
CA SER A 228 24.36 15.30 -18.17
C SER A 228 24.64 15.59 -19.64
N LYS A 229 23.63 15.78 -20.48
CA LYS A 229 23.79 16.16 -21.90
C LYS A 229 24.05 17.66 -22.10
N GLY A 230 23.75 18.51 -21.13
CA GLY A 230 23.91 19.97 -21.22
C GLY A 230 25.33 20.50 -20.88
N LYS A 231 26.29 19.66 -20.53
CA LYS A 231 27.68 20.07 -20.18
C LYS A 231 28.72 19.72 -21.27
N LYS A 232 28.37 19.79 -22.52
CA LYS A 232 29.37 19.78 -23.59
C LYS A 232 29.26 21.05 -24.41
N SER A 233 30.39 21.79 -24.37
CA SER A 233 30.79 22.95 -25.14
C SER A 233 30.37 24.29 -24.53
N THR A 234 31.20 25.28 -24.48
CA THR A 234 32.29 25.68 -25.34
C THR A 234 33.24 26.58 -24.55
N LYS A 235 34.45 26.13 -24.30
CA LYS A 235 35.57 27.09 -24.22
C LYS A 235 36.06 27.26 -25.63
N LYS A 236 35.73 28.36 -26.29
CA LYS A 236 36.55 28.95 -27.35
C LYS A 236 37.36 30.05 -26.72
N LEU A 237 38.64 29.87 -26.86
CA LEU A 237 39.68 30.87 -26.69
C LEU A 237 39.46 32.00 -27.72
N GLU A 238 39.52 33.20 -27.22
CA GLU A 238 40.25 34.31 -27.88
C GLU A 238 40.79 35.21 -26.80
#